data_67c8866b67c02c226def1282af3e5766
#
_entry.id   67c8866b67c02c226def1282af3e5766
#
_cell.length_a   1.000
_cell.length_b   1.000
_cell.length_c   1.000
_cell.angle_alpha   90.00
_cell.angle_beta   90.00
_cell.angle_gamma   90.00
#
_symmetry.space_group_name_H-M   'P 1'
#
loop_
_entity.id
_entity.type
_entity.pdbx_description
1 polymer ?
#
loop_
_entity_poly.entity_id
_entity_poly.type
_entity_poly.pdbx_seq_one_letter_code
_entity_poly.pdbx_strand_id
1 'polypeptide(L)'
;MRYNFLVRNRGTKSNPAWQLVISYEQDGRWRQKSKGGFASRAEAMSDTAKKLLIDKIGVTTDRDLLSLTLGEFIDIYAADRHLAYRTEVSYKTDIKSLRNGLYDKKISDVTFADLRHALNNITQKDTTKNKTIIVLKTLFHAAQKTYKIIAINPAEDLQCITIRSADSLNVLTDFELKTLLARARKELQFASYLQIAVCAKTGTRVGEMLGLTRDCVDLENLEITINKQWGRIKPESPRVLTGFMPCKTHRSNRTIPIPQSLADEITTYLQVHPVNFDSRLFTRRSSCGISRIVRNYTGRGIHCLRHTYATKLIAAGTDVKTVAALLGDSVETVLNTYVSYTEDMRIKAKEDIQRLFG
;
A
#
# COMPACT_ATOMS: atom_id res chain seq x y z
N MET A 1 -8.43 27.72 -5.95
CA MET A 1 -9.36 28.53 -6.75
C MET A 1 -10.54 27.65 -7.12
N ARG A 2 -11.80 28.11 -6.87
CA ARG A 2 -12.99 27.38 -7.34
C ARG A 2 -13.35 27.91 -8.73
N TYR A 3 -13.64 27.01 -9.66
CA TYR A 3 -14.10 27.41 -10.99
C TYR A 3 -15.08 26.38 -11.56
N ASN A 4 -15.90 26.84 -12.49
CA ASN A 4 -16.87 26.04 -13.21
C ASN A 4 -16.91 26.43 -14.69
N PHE A 5 -17.15 25.48 -15.58
CA PHE A 5 -17.28 25.70 -17.01
C PHE A 5 -18.73 25.61 -17.45
N LEU A 6 -19.10 26.51 -18.30
CA LEU A 6 -20.43 26.55 -18.94
C LEU A 6 -20.26 26.83 -20.43
N VAL A 7 -20.98 26.09 -21.27
CA VAL A 7 -21.06 26.38 -22.70
C VAL A 7 -22.39 27.05 -23.02
N ARG A 8 -22.32 28.20 -23.71
CA ARG A 8 -23.49 28.97 -24.17
C ARG A 8 -23.52 29.01 -25.68
N ASN A 9 -24.72 28.94 -26.27
CA ASN A 9 -24.93 29.29 -27.66
C ASN A 9 -25.35 30.78 -27.72
N ARG A 10 -24.57 31.59 -28.41
CA ARG A 10 -24.82 33.02 -28.66
C ARG A 10 -25.42 33.29 -30.02
N GLY A 11 -25.46 32.27 -30.89
CA GLY A 11 -26.06 32.34 -32.21
C GLY A 11 -27.51 31.87 -32.23
N THR A 12 -28.08 31.80 -33.44
CA THR A 12 -29.40 31.25 -33.69
C THR A 12 -29.38 29.72 -33.77
N LYS A 13 -30.55 29.07 -33.84
CA LYS A 13 -30.65 27.64 -34.07
C LYS A 13 -30.06 27.22 -35.43
N SER A 14 -30.18 28.05 -36.42
CA SER A 14 -29.69 27.82 -37.80
C SER A 14 -28.21 28.19 -37.98
N ASN A 15 -27.67 29.05 -37.13
CA ASN A 15 -26.25 29.42 -37.14
C ASN A 15 -25.72 29.54 -35.71
N PRO A 16 -25.37 28.40 -35.07
CA PRO A 16 -24.95 28.39 -33.69
C PRO A 16 -23.54 28.99 -33.54
N ALA A 17 -23.37 29.84 -32.54
CA ALA A 17 -22.09 30.43 -32.15
C ALA A 17 -21.77 30.00 -30.71
N TRP A 18 -20.95 28.95 -30.58
CA TRP A 18 -20.64 28.38 -29.29
C TRP A 18 -19.58 29.20 -28.56
N GLN A 19 -19.82 29.41 -27.26
CA GLN A 19 -18.95 30.13 -26.36
C GLN A 19 -18.70 29.31 -25.09
N LEU A 20 -17.43 29.08 -24.74
CA LEU A 20 -17.03 28.55 -23.45
C LEU A 20 -16.88 29.68 -22.43
N VAL A 21 -17.48 29.54 -21.28
CA VAL A 21 -17.40 30.47 -20.15
C VAL A 21 -16.79 29.74 -18.97
N ILE A 22 -15.79 30.35 -18.34
CA ILE A 22 -15.27 29.91 -17.05
C ILE A 22 -15.70 30.93 -15.98
N SER A 23 -16.35 30.43 -14.94
CA SER A 23 -16.60 31.19 -13.72
C SER A 23 -15.58 30.74 -12.67
N TYR A 24 -14.87 31.68 -12.05
CA TYR A 24 -13.80 31.39 -11.09
C TYR A 24 -13.84 32.37 -9.92
N GLU A 25 -13.46 31.88 -8.74
CA GLU A 25 -13.35 32.69 -7.52
C GLU A 25 -11.93 33.25 -7.42
N GLN A 26 -11.81 34.57 -7.34
CA GLN A 26 -10.54 35.25 -7.09
C GLN A 26 -10.75 36.31 -6.02
N ASP A 27 -9.92 36.31 -5.00
CA ASP A 27 -9.99 37.23 -3.85
C ASP A 27 -11.39 37.29 -3.20
N GLY A 28 -12.01 36.11 -3.05
CA GLY A 28 -13.36 35.96 -2.45
C GLY A 28 -14.51 36.42 -3.35
N ARG A 29 -14.24 36.81 -4.60
CA ARG A 29 -15.28 37.28 -5.56
C ARG A 29 -15.32 36.37 -6.79
N TRP A 30 -16.54 36.08 -7.26
CA TRP A 30 -16.75 35.34 -8.49
C TRP A 30 -16.55 36.25 -9.71
N ARG A 31 -15.70 35.81 -10.63
CA ARG A 31 -15.43 36.46 -11.92
C ARG A 31 -15.71 35.50 -13.06
N GLN A 32 -15.93 36.03 -14.24
CA GLN A 32 -16.13 35.22 -15.45
C GLN A 32 -15.22 35.70 -16.59
N LYS A 33 -14.69 34.72 -17.32
CA LYS A 33 -14.06 34.94 -18.64
C LYS A 33 -14.65 33.98 -19.64
N SER A 34 -14.64 34.36 -20.90
CA SER A 34 -15.21 33.56 -21.96
C SER A 34 -14.38 33.60 -23.25
N LYS A 35 -14.52 32.55 -24.05
CA LYS A 35 -13.98 32.44 -25.41
C LYS A 35 -15.07 31.89 -26.33
N GLY A 36 -15.35 32.61 -27.44
CA GLY A 36 -16.26 32.16 -28.49
C GLY A 36 -15.50 31.67 -29.72
N GLY A 37 -16.26 31.44 -30.81
CA GLY A 37 -15.71 31.02 -32.10
C GLY A 37 -15.55 29.52 -32.27
N PHE A 38 -16.23 28.71 -31.47
CA PHE A 38 -16.24 27.25 -31.61
C PHE A 38 -17.35 26.79 -32.55
N ALA A 39 -17.03 25.88 -33.46
CA ALA A 39 -17.98 25.34 -34.44
C ALA A 39 -19.03 24.43 -33.82
N SER A 40 -18.71 23.79 -32.68
CA SER A 40 -19.62 22.88 -31.99
C SER A 40 -19.55 23.02 -30.46
N ARG A 41 -20.60 22.53 -29.79
CA ARG A 41 -20.62 22.44 -28.34
C ARG A 41 -19.52 21.54 -27.81
N ALA A 42 -19.22 20.46 -28.53
CA ALA A 42 -18.16 19.49 -28.14
C ALA A 42 -16.78 20.16 -28.24
N GLU A 43 -16.51 20.91 -29.30
CA GLU A 43 -15.27 21.67 -29.46
C GLU A 43 -15.10 22.71 -28.34
N ALA A 44 -16.18 23.44 -28.01
CA ALA A 44 -16.16 24.41 -26.91
C ALA A 44 -15.86 23.75 -25.55
N MET A 45 -16.28 22.52 -25.34
CA MET A 45 -16.00 21.73 -24.10
C MET A 45 -14.70 20.95 -24.19
N SER A 46 -13.96 21.01 -25.28
CA SER A 46 -12.68 20.29 -25.40
C SER A 46 -11.67 20.77 -24.36
N ASP A 47 -10.75 19.89 -24.00
CA ASP A 47 -9.69 20.17 -23.03
C ASP A 47 -8.77 21.28 -23.51
N THR A 48 -8.54 21.39 -24.83
CA THR A 48 -7.80 22.48 -25.46
C THR A 48 -8.49 23.83 -25.24
N ALA A 49 -9.82 23.90 -25.43
CA ALA A 49 -10.58 25.12 -25.24
C ALA A 49 -10.60 25.57 -23.76
N LYS A 50 -10.75 24.63 -22.85
CA LYS A 50 -10.68 24.85 -21.38
C LYS A 50 -9.30 25.34 -20.97
N LYS A 51 -8.22 24.71 -21.45
CA LYS A 51 -6.83 25.11 -21.18
C LYS A 51 -6.56 26.54 -21.60
N LEU A 52 -6.96 26.92 -22.81
CA LEU A 52 -6.82 28.31 -23.32
C LEU A 52 -7.53 29.38 -22.46
N LEU A 53 -8.66 29.02 -21.82
CA LEU A 53 -9.36 29.96 -20.93
C LEU A 53 -8.69 30.05 -19.57
N ILE A 54 -8.16 28.94 -19.06
CA ILE A 54 -7.46 28.91 -17.79
C ILE A 54 -6.15 29.71 -17.87
N ASP A 55 -5.40 29.56 -18.96
CA ASP A 55 -4.17 30.33 -19.20
C ASP A 55 -4.46 31.85 -19.19
N LYS A 56 -5.63 32.27 -19.68
CA LYS A 56 -6.07 33.66 -19.64
C LYS A 56 -6.48 34.21 -18.27
N ILE A 57 -6.71 33.32 -17.29
CA ILE A 57 -7.11 33.75 -15.92
C ILE A 57 -5.88 34.13 -15.11
N GLY A 58 -4.68 33.77 -15.59
CA GLY A 58 -3.45 34.07 -14.89
C GLY A 58 -3.39 33.35 -13.50
N VAL A 59 -3.67 32.06 -13.48
CA VAL A 59 -3.33 31.28 -12.32
C VAL A 59 -1.81 31.33 -12.20
N THR A 60 -1.31 32.17 -11.30
CA THR A 60 0.11 32.25 -10.98
C THR A 60 0.50 30.93 -10.33
N THR A 61 0.87 29.99 -11.16
CA THR A 61 1.61 28.81 -10.75
C THR A 61 3.07 29.21 -10.79
N ASP A 62 3.80 28.85 -9.78
CA ASP A 62 5.24 29.04 -9.78
C ASP A 62 5.79 28.48 -11.11
N ARG A 63 6.46 29.31 -11.91
CA ARG A 63 6.91 28.91 -13.27
C ARG A 63 7.77 27.65 -13.23
N ASP A 64 8.48 27.46 -12.13
CA ASP A 64 9.31 26.27 -11.92
C ASP A 64 8.50 24.99 -11.78
N LEU A 65 7.30 25.07 -11.18
CA LEU A 65 6.40 23.91 -11.03
C LEU A 65 5.78 23.46 -12.35
N LEU A 66 5.56 24.36 -13.33
CA LEU A 66 5.00 24.02 -14.64
C LEU A 66 5.96 23.23 -15.53
N SER A 67 7.24 23.33 -15.28
CA SER A 67 8.28 22.62 -16.05
C SER A 67 8.56 21.21 -15.54
N LEU A 68 8.04 20.85 -14.36
CA LEU A 68 8.33 19.57 -13.70
C LEU A 68 7.86 18.38 -14.52
N THR A 69 8.72 17.40 -14.62
CA THR A 69 8.33 16.04 -15.03
C THR A 69 7.48 15.35 -13.97
N LEU A 70 6.74 14.33 -14.35
CA LEU A 70 5.98 13.53 -13.37
C LEU A 70 6.92 12.90 -12.32
N GLY A 71 8.14 12.53 -12.70
CA GLY A 71 9.14 11.99 -11.80
C GLY A 71 9.61 13.01 -10.75
N GLU A 72 9.93 14.22 -11.18
CA GLU A 72 10.34 15.33 -10.29
C GLU A 72 9.18 15.75 -9.37
N PHE A 73 7.95 15.75 -9.88
CA PHE A 73 6.77 16.02 -9.06
C PHE A 73 6.59 14.99 -7.94
N ILE A 74 6.89 13.71 -8.18
CA ILE A 74 6.86 12.69 -7.12
C ILE A 74 7.84 13.03 -6.00
N ASP A 75 9.02 13.55 -6.32
CA ASP A 75 10.02 13.95 -5.31
C ASP A 75 9.51 15.09 -4.43
N ILE A 76 8.95 16.13 -5.04
CA ILE A 76 8.35 17.26 -4.30
C ILE A 76 7.17 16.77 -3.45
N TYR A 77 6.26 16.01 -4.04
CA TYR A 77 5.10 15.47 -3.33
C TYR A 77 5.51 14.60 -2.14
N ALA A 78 6.53 13.76 -2.31
CA ALA A 78 7.02 12.89 -1.24
C ALA A 78 7.67 13.69 -0.11
N ALA A 79 8.43 14.73 -0.43
CA ALA A 79 9.04 15.62 0.55
C ALA A 79 7.99 16.38 1.36
N ASP A 80 7.04 17.04 0.69
CA ASP A 80 6.00 17.84 1.34
C ASP A 80 5.05 17.01 2.21
N ARG A 81 4.78 15.78 1.79
CA ARG A 81 3.92 14.85 2.55
C ARG A 81 4.69 13.99 3.55
N HIS A 82 6.00 14.20 3.67
CA HIS A 82 6.87 13.39 4.54
C HIS A 82 6.66 11.89 4.35
N LEU A 83 6.54 11.47 3.08
CA LEU A 83 6.30 10.07 2.77
C LEU A 83 7.47 9.21 3.23
N ALA A 84 7.15 8.02 3.78
CA ALA A 84 8.18 7.04 4.05
C ALA A 84 8.94 6.70 2.76
N TYR A 85 10.25 6.60 2.83
CA TYR A 85 11.14 6.31 1.68
C TYR A 85 10.65 5.15 0.81
N ARG A 86 10.16 4.09 1.44
CA ARG A 86 9.60 2.94 0.72
C ARG A 86 8.37 3.30 -0.13
N THR A 87 7.54 4.22 0.34
CA THR A 87 6.35 4.69 -0.40
C THR A 87 6.77 5.52 -1.61
N GLU A 88 7.73 6.43 -1.44
CA GLU A 88 8.33 7.23 -2.51
C GLU A 88 8.92 6.33 -3.60
N VAL A 89 9.78 5.37 -3.21
CA VAL A 89 10.38 4.40 -4.14
C VAL A 89 9.30 3.57 -4.85
N SER A 90 8.22 3.21 -4.15
CA SER A 90 7.09 2.49 -4.74
C SER A 90 6.39 3.33 -5.81
N TYR A 91 6.11 4.61 -5.54
CA TYR A 91 5.49 5.51 -6.51
C TYR A 91 6.34 5.64 -7.78
N LYS A 92 7.63 5.91 -7.62
CA LYS A 92 8.58 5.97 -8.74
C LYS A 92 8.61 4.67 -9.56
N THR A 93 8.65 3.53 -8.87
CA THR A 93 8.69 2.22 -9.50
C THR A 93 7.40 1.93 -10.27
N ASP A 94 6.25 2.24 -9.68
CA ASP A 94 4.94 2.03 -10.28
C ASP A 94 4.80 2.87 -11.58
N ILE A 95 5.23 4.13 -11.57
CA ILE A 95 5.18 5.01 -12.76
C ILE A 95 6.22 4.59 -13.82
N LYS A 96 7.46 4.27 -13.41
CA LYS A 96 8.49 3.77 -14.35
C LYS A 96 8.09 2.46 -15.01
N SER A 97 7.31 1.62 -14.32
CA SER A 97 6.84 0.35 -14.87
C SER A 97 5.92 0.49 -16.08
N LEU A 98 5.34 1.68 -16.30
CA LEU A 98 4.50 2.01 -17.45
C LEU A 98 5.27 2.01 -18.79
N ARG A 99 6.60 2.16 -18.77
CA ARG A 99 7.53 2.05 -19.92
C ARG A 99 7.17 2.89 -21.16
N ASN A 100 6.45 3.99 -20.98
CA ASN A 100 5.98 4.85 -22.08
C ASN A 100 6.49 6.29 -22.00
N GLY A 101 7.59 6.52 -21.27
CA GLY A 101 8.15 7.86 -21.08
C GLY A 101 7.34 8.78 -20.16
N LEU A 102 6.27 8.29 -19.54
CA LEU A 102 5.37 9.09 -18.68
C LEU A 102 6.11 9.68 -17.47
N TYR A 103 7.11 8.97 -16.97
CA TYR A 103 7.92 9.40 -15.85
C TYR A 103 8.68 10.70 -16.14
N ASP A 104 9.18 10.84 -17.38
CA ASP A 104 9.99 11.97 -17.84
C ASP A 104 9.16 13.03 -18.59
N LYS A 105 7.85 12.79 -18.76
CA LYS A 105 6.94 13.75 -19.39
C LYS A 105 6.54 14.84 -18.39
N LYS A 106 6.45 16.08 -18.84
CA LYS A 106 5.94 17.19 -18.02
C LYS A 106 4.54 16.86 -17.50
N ILE A 107 4.32 17.02 -16.21
CA ILE A 107 3.04 16.68 -15.58
C ILE A 107 1.88 17.51 -16.17
N SER A 108 2.15 18.75 -16.61
CA SER A 108 1.19 19.61 -17.29
C SER A 108 0.74 19.10 -18.66
N ASP A 109 1.57 18.27 -19.30
CA ASP A 109 1.36 17.81 -20.67
C ASP A 109 0.80 16.39 -20.74
N VAL A 110 0.65 15.74 -19.57
CA VAL A 110 0.06 14.40 -19.50
C VAL A 110 -1.45 14.49 -19.75
N THR A 111 -1.92 13.70 -20.72
CA THR A 111 -3.33 13.61 -21.09
C THR A 111 -3.95 12.31 -20.60
N PHE A 112 -5.29 12.24 -20.58
CA PHE A 112 -6.01 10.98 -20.32
C PHE A 112 -5.63 9.88 -21.32
N ALA A 113 -5.42 10.25 -22.60
CA ALA A 113 -5.01 9.30 -23.63
C ALA A 113 -3.63 8.67 -23.32
N ASP A 114 -2.67 9.46 -22.83
CA ASP A 114 -1.36 8.98 -22.42
C ASP A 114 -1.49 7.95 -21.27
N LEU A 115 -2.30 8.29 -20.25
CA LEU A 115 -2.53 7.41 -19.10
C LEU A 115 -3.19 6.10 -19.52
N ARG A 116 -4.23 6.18 -20.35
CA ARG A 116 -4.95 5.01 -20.86
C ARG A 116 -4.04 4.12 -21.71
N HIS A 117 -3.28 4.71 -22.61
CA HIS A 117 -2.31 3.96 -23.43
C HIS A 117 -1.27 3.25 -22.56
N ALA A 118 -0.71 3.96 -21.57
CA ALA A 118 0.25 3.41 -20.65
C ALA A 118 -0.31 2.22 -19.86
N LEU A 119 -1.52 2.35 -19.31
CA LEU A 119 -2.17 1.32 -18.51
C LEU A 119 -2.58 0.08 -19.34
N ASN A 120 -2.96 0.27 -20.60
CA ASN A 120 -3.31 -0.84 -21.51
C ASN A 120 -2.07 -1.71 -21.85
N ASN A 121 -0.89 -1.11 -21.89
CA ASN A 121 0.36 -1.80 -22.21
C ASN A 121 1.00 -2.52 -21.01
N ILE A 122 0.40 -2.41 -19.81
CA ILE A 122 0.89 -3.15 -18.65
C ILE A 122 0.54 -4.64 -18.77
N THR A 123 1.56 -5.50 -18.75
CA THR A 123 1.43 -6.97 -18.73
C THR A 123 1.28 -7.55 -17.32
N GLN A 124 1.32 -6.70 -16.30
CA GLN A 124 1.28 -7.09 -14.89
C GLN A 124 -0.15 -7.45 -14.45
N LYS A 125 -0.24 -8.13 -13.28
CA LYS A 125 -1.52 -8.51 -12.66
C LYS A 125 -2.43 -7.29 -12.40
N ASP A 126 -3.73 -7.48 -12.46
CA ASP A 126 -4.73 -6.43 -12.23
C ASP A 126 -4.58 -5.74 -10.88
N THR A 127 -4.16 -6.47 -9.84
CA THR A 127 -3.82 -5.88 -8.54
C THR A 127 -2.71 -4.82 -8.64
N THR A 128 -1.70 -5.06 -9.48
CA THR A 128 -0.61 -4.10 -9.72
C THR A 128 -1.09 -2.92 -10.56
N LYS A 129 -1.90 -3.19 -11.58
CA LYS A 129 -2.54 -2.12 -12.39
C LYS A 129 -3.38 -1.19 -11.51
N ASN A 130 -4.22 -1.74 -10.65
CA ASN A 130 -5.04 -0.96 -9.73
C ASN A 130 -4.20 -0.11 -8.78
N LYS A 131 -3.10 -0.65 -8.27
CA LYS A 131 -2.15 0.11 -7.46
C LYS A 131 -1.57 1.30 -8.23
N THR A 132 -1.16 1.10 -9.47
CA THR A 132 -0.65 2.18 -10.34
C THR A 132 -1.72 3.23 -10.61
N ILE A 133 -2.97 2.82 -10.87
CA ILE A 133 -4.11 3.73 -11.05
C ILE A 133 -4.32 4.60 -9.80
N ILE A 134 -4.28 4.00 -8.61
CA ILE A 134 -4.43 4.73 -7.33
C ILE A 134 -3.29 5.75 -7.16
N VAL A 135 -2.05 5.38 -7.48
CA VAL A 135 -0.90 6.30 -7.43
C VAL A 135 -1.10 7.47 -8.40
N LEU A 136 -1.48 7.20 -9.66
CA LEU A 136 -1.76 8.24 -10.65
C LEU A 136 -2.87 9.18 -10.16
N LYS A 137 -3.99 8.65 -9.70
CA LYS A 137 -5.09 9.46 -9.14
C LYS A 137 -4.61 10.35 -7.99
N THR A 138 -3.81 9.82 -7.09
CA THR A 138 -3.28 10.56 -5.93
C THR A 138 -2.39 11.71 -6.38
N LEU A 139 -1.46 11.45 -7.30
CA LEU A 139 -0.51 12.46 -7.80
C LEU A 139 -1.23 13.56 -8.60
N PHE A 140 -2.08 13.19 -9.55
CA PHE A 140 -2.79 14.17 -10.37
C PHE A 140 -3.87 14.95 -9.60
N HIS A 141 -4.49 14.35 -8.59
CA HIS A 141 -5.35 15.07 -7.66
C HIS A 141 -4.55 16.12 -6.87
N ALA A 142 -3.39 15.78 -6.36
CA ALA A 142 -2.51 16.73 -5.67
C ALA A 142 -2.02 17.83 -6.61
N ALA A 143 -1.58 17.48 -7.83
CA ALA A 143 -1.16 18.44 -8.85
C ALA A 143 -2.27 19.45 -9.18
N GLN A 144 -3.53 19.02 -9.22
CA GLN A 144 -4.67 19.90 -9.47
C GLN A 144 -5.08 20.70 -8.22
N LYS A 145 -5.30 20.04 -7.09
CA LYS A 145 -5.95 20.68 -5.92
C LYS A 145 -4.97 21.37 -4.99
N THR A 146 -3.81 20.77 -4.75
CA THR A 146 -2.82 21.29 -3.78
C THR A 146 -1.83 22.22 -4.48
N TYR A 147 -1.17 21.72 -5.52
CA TYR A 147 -0.08 22.47 -6.19
C TYR A 147 -0.57 23.37 -7.33
N LYS A 148 -1.79 23.14 -7.82
CA LYS A 148 -2.42 23.93 -8.90
C LYS A 148 -1.59 23.98 -10.19
N ILE A 149 -0.81 22.97 -10.46
CA ILE A 149 0.04 22.83 -11.65
C ILE A 149 -0.82 22.57 -12.88
N ILE A 150 -1.91 21.79 -12.70
CA ILE A 150 -2.83 21.44 -13.77
C ILE A 150 -4.24 21.91 -13.43
N ALA A 151 -4.96 22.33 -14.45
CA ALA A 151 -6.34 22.77 -14.31
C ALA A 151 -7.35 21.63 -14.39
N ILE A 152 -7.05 20.62 -15.21
CA ILE A 152 -7.89 19.45 -15.45
C ILE A 152 -7.09 18.23 -15.01
N ASN A 153 -7.72 17.37 -14.21
CA ASN A 153 -7.09 16.13 -13.75
C ASN A 153 -7.27 15.03 -14.82
N PRO A 154 -6.20 14.59 -15.52
CA PRO A 154 -6.32 13.56 -16.54
C PRO A 154 -6.56 12.16 -15.94
N ALA A 155 -6.37 11.98 -14.63
CA ALA A 155 -6.58 10.70 -13.96
C ALA A 155 -7.95 10.57 -13.29
N GLU A 156 -8.83 11.58 -13.39
CA GLU A 156 -10.11 11.62 -12.67
C GLU A 156 -11.00 10.43 -13.03
N ASP A 157 -11.15 10.16 -14.33
CA ASP A 157 -12.03 9.12 -14.88
C ASP A 157 -11.36 7.73 -14.97
N LEU A 158 -10.12 7.58 -14.50
CA LEU A 158 -9.50 6.25 -14.43
C LEU A 158 -10.26 5.38 -13.44
N GLN A 159 -10.63 4.19 -13.87
CA GLN A 159 -11.32 3.22 -13.02
C GLN A 159 -10.42 2.04 -12.69
N CYS A 160 -10.48 1.59 -11.44
CA CYS A 160 -9.84 0.35 -11.04
C CYS A 160 -10.57 -0.84 -11.65
N ILE A 161 -9.81 -1.86 -12.02
CA ILE A 161 -10.34 -3.12 -12.51
C ILE A 161 -11.00 -3.85 -11.34
N THR A 162 -12.23 -4.31 -11.52
CA THR A 162 -12.92 -5.12 -10.52
C THR A 162 -12.20 -6.48 -10.41
N ILE A 163 -11.57 -6.72 -9.28
CA ILE A 163 -10.93 -7.99 -8.99
C ILE A 163 -11.92 -8.83 -8.19
N ARG A 164 -12.36 -9.94 -8.75
CA ARG A 164 -13.07 -10.95 -7.95
C ARG A 164 -12.03 -11.55 -7.01
N SER A 165 -12.20 -11.36 -5.72
CA SER A 165 -11.37 -12.05 -4.73
C SER A 165 -11.59 -13.55 -4.92
N ALA A 166 -10.53 -14.29 -5.16
CA ALA A 166 -10.61 -15.73 -4.97
C ALA A 166 -10.86 -15.94 -3.47
N ASP A 167 -11.93 -16.64 -3.12
CA ASP A 167 -12.34 -16.91 -1.73
C ASP A 167 -11.35 -17.78 -0.94
N SER A 168 -10.22 -18.15 -1.52
CA SER A 168 -9.19 -18.90 -0.82
C SER A 168 -8.34 -17.95 0.04
N LEU A 169 -8.61 -17.94 1.34
CA LEU A 169 -7.69 -17.36 2.32
C LEU A 169 -6.29 -17.95 2.08
N ASN A 170 -5.30 -17.06 2.06
CA ASN A 170 -3.89 -17.46 1.97
C ASN A 170 -3.40 -18.01 3.34
N VAL A 171 -4.06 -19.08 3.81
CA VAL A 171 -3.91 -19.72 5.11
C VAL A 171 -3.37 -21.13 4.90
N LEU A 172 -2.48 -21.58 5.78
CA LEU A 172 -2.00 -22.96 5.82
C LEU A 172 -2.91 -23.80 6.69
N THR A 173 -3.22 -25.02 6.26
CA THR A 173 -3.82 -26.04 7.11
C THR A 173 -2.85 -26.44 8.23
N ASP A 174 -3.35 -27.10 9.25
CA ASP A 174 -2.51 -27.61 10.35
C ASP A 174 -1.43 -28.58 9.85
N PHE A 175 -1.76 -29.41 8.89
CA PHE A 175 -0.82 -30.31 8.25
C PHE A 175 0.27 -29.56 7.48
N GLU A 176 -0.11 -28.58 6.66
CA GLU A 176 0.83 -27.74 5.90
C GLU A 176 1.75 -26.94 6.83
N LEU A 177 1.22 -26.38 7.93
CA LEU A 177 2.02 -25.63 8.91
C LEU A 177 3.01 -26.53 9.64
N LYS A 178 2.56 -27.70 10.12
CA LYS A 178 3.43 -28.68 10.76
C LYS A 178 4.52 -29.17 9.80
N THR A 179 4.15 -29.49 8.57
CA THR A 179 5.08 -29.94 7.52
C THR A 179 6.12 -28.86 7.21
N LEU A 180 5.68 -27.58 7.05
CA LEU A 180 6.59 -26.45 6.85
C LEU A 180 7.62 -26.34 7.97
N LEU A 181 7.17 -26.36 9.24
CA LEU A 181 8.06 -26.21 10.39
C LEU A 181 9.02 -27.41 10.54
N ALA A 182 8.52 -28.63 10.36
CA ALA A 182 9.35 -29.83 10.42
C ALA A 182 10.42 -29.84 9.32
N ARG A 183 10.02 -29.52 8.09
CA ARG A 183 10.94 -29.44 6.96
C ARG A 183 11.96 -28.31 7.14
N ALA A 184 11.52 -27.13 7.58
CA ALA A 184 12.42 -26.01 7.84
C ALA A 184 13.42 -26.34 8.97
N ARG A 185 12.98 -27.05 10.00
CA ARG A 185 13.86 -27.52 11.10
C ARG A 185 14.95 -28.48 10.61
N LYS A 186 14.59 -29.37 9.69
CA LYS A 186 15.50 -30.39 9.14
C LYS A 186 16.47 -29.85 8.09
N GLU A 187 15.97 -29.01 7.18
CA GLU A 187 16.69 -28.60 5.96
C GLU A 187 17.44 -27.27 6.10
N LEU A 188 17.04 -26.40 7.05
CA LEU A 188 17.62 -25.08 7.19
C LEU A 188 18.60 -25.00 8.38
N GLN A 189 19.47 -24.00 8.32
CA GLN A 189 20.21 -23.60 9.51
C GLN A 189 19.23 -23.12 10.59
N PHE A 190 19.52 -23.40 11.84
CA PHE A 190 18.63 -23.16 12.98
C PHE A 190 18.10 -21.70 13.04
N ALA A 191 18.98 -20.72 12.81
CA ALA A 191 18.58 -19.32 12.73
C ALA A 191 17.50 -19.04 11.68
N SER A 192 17.58 -19.67 10.50
CA SER A 192 16.60 -19.48 9.42
C SER A 192 15.27 -20.18 9.72
N TYR A 193 15.32 -21.36 10.33
CA TYR A 193 14.14 -22.04 10.87
C TYR A 193 13.45 -21.17 11.92
N LEU A 194 14.22 -20.66 12.89
CA LEU A 194 13.68 -19.91 14.01
C LEU A 194 13.00 -18.60 13.55
N GLN A 195 13.53 -17.95 12.52
CA GLN A 195 12.87 -16.79 11.87
C GLN A 195 11.47 -17.16 11.34
N ILE A 196 11.30 -18.35 10.76
CA ILE A 196 10.01 -18.84 10.28
C ILE A 196 9.11 -19.20 11.46
N ALA A 197 9.65 -19.88 12.47
CA ALA A 197 8.93 -20.31 13.67
C ALA A 197 8.37 -19.10 14.45
N VAL A 198 9.16 -18.04 14.62
CA VAL A 198 8.69 -16.79 15.23
C VAL A 198 7.50 -16.21 14.45
N CYS A 199 7.62 -16.04 13.12
CA CYS A 199 6.51 -15.53 12.32
C CYS A 199 5.26 -16.42 12.42
N ALA A 200 5.43 -17.74 12.44
CA ALA A 200 4.33 -18.69 12.49
C ALA A 200 3.61 -18.74 13.86
N LYS A 201 4.38 -18.65 14.95
CA LYS A 201 3.87 -18.78 16.32
C LYS A 201 3.45 -17.43 16.96
N THR A 202 3.75 -16.30 16.32
CA THR A 202 3.42 -14.95 16.84
C THR A 202 2.59 -14.08 15.88
N GLY A 203 2.46 -14.49 14.62
CA GLY A 203 1.80 -13.70 13.59
C GLY A 203 2.52 -12.40 13.24
N THR A 204 3.76 -12.18 13.67
CA THR A 204 4.54 -10.97 13.39
C THR A 204 4.79 -10.80 11.89
N ARG A 205 4.83 -9.53 11.43
CA ARG A 205 5.30 -9.23 10.08
C ARG A 205 6.79 -9.52 9.96
N VAL A 206 7.24 -9.93 8.77
CA VAL A 206 8.66 -10.26 8.55
C VAL A 206 9.63 -9.12 8.92
N GLY A 207 9.22 -7.86 8.69
CA GLY A 207 10.03 -6.71 9.07
C GLY A 207 10.09 -6.50 10.59
N GLU A 208 9.01 -6.79 11.31
CA GLU A 208 8.93 -6.77 12.77
C GLU A 208 9.84 -7.86 13.36
N MET A 209 9.72 -9.09 12.86
CA MET A 209 10.58 -10.22 13.27
C MET A 209 12.07 -9.91 13.04
N LEU A 210 12.43 -9.31 11.88
CA LEU A 210 13.80 -8.92 11.61
C LEU A 210 14.30 -7.75 12.47
N GLY A 211 13.39 -6.95 13.02
CA GLY A 211 13.67 -5.84 13.93
C GLY A 211 13.76 -6.26 15.41
N LEU A 212 13.50 -7.53 15.73
CA LEU A 212 13.63 -8.02 17.10
C LEU A 212 15.08 -7.92 17.57
N THR A 213 15.24 -7.38 18.76
CA THR A 213 16.49 -7.32 19.53
C THR A 213 16.34 -8.18 20.78
N ARG A 214 17.43 -8.48 21.46
CA ARG A 214 17.39 -9.34 22.63
C ARG A 214 16.50 -8.79 23.76
N ASP A 215 16.52 -7.48 23.95
CA ASP A 215 15.66 -6.77 24.90
C ASP A 215 14.15 -6.81 24.58
N CYS A 216 13.80 -7.23 23.37
CA CYS A 216 12.41 -7.45 22.98
C CYS A 216 11.85 -8.80 23.42
N VAL A 217 12.67 -9.71 23.95
CA VAL A 217 12.27 -11.07 24.30
C VAL A 217 12.36 -11.28 25.81
N ASP A 218 11.22 -11.45 26.44
CA ASP A 218 11.08 -11.80 27.83
C ASP A 218 10.79 -13.30 27.94
N LEU A 219 11.82 -14.06 28.30
CA LEU A 219 11.73 -15.51 28.40
C LEU A 219 11.11 -15.98 29.73
N GLU A 220 11.09 -15.12 30.75
CA GLU A 220 10.49 -15.43 32.06
C GLU A 220 8.96 -15.30 31.97
N ASN A 221 8.48 -14.23 31.35
CA ASN A 221 7.05 -14.00 31.16
C ASN A 221 6.49 -14.60 29.87
N LEU A 222 7.34 -15.23 29.05
CA LEU A 222 6.97 -15.83 27.76
C LEU A 222 6.36 -14.82 26.80
N GLU A 223 7.01 -13.68 26.60
CA GLU A 223 6.51 -12.57 25.81
C GLU A 223 7.54 -12.03 24.80
N ILE A 224 7.06 -11.51 23.68
CA ILE A 224 7.84 -10.75 22.72
C ILE A 224 7.21 -9.39 22.51
N THR A 225 8.01 -8.33 22.72
CA THR A 225 7.58 -6.95 22.49
C THR A 225 7.98 -6.48 21.08
N ILE A 226 7.00 -6.03 20.30
CA ILE A 226 7.20 -5.43 18.99
C ILE A 226 7.13 -3.91 19.15
N ASN A 227 8.25 -3.22 18.95
CA ASN A 227 8.35 -1.76 19.04
C ASN A 227 9.09 -1.12 17.86
N LYS A 228 9.67 -1.94 16.99
CA LYS A 228 10.45 -1.51 15.83
C LYS A 228 10.38 -2.55 14.72
N GLN A 229 10.82 -2.17 13.53
CA GLN A 229 10.95 -3.07 12.39
C GLN A 229 12.30 -2.83 11.70
N TRP A 230 12.78 -3.83 10.93
CA TRP A 230 13.96 -3.74 10.11
C TRP A 230 13.60 -3.71 8.63
N GLY A 231 14.11 -2.73 7.91
CA GLY A 231 13.81 -2.57 6.49
C GLY A 231 14.69 -1.56 5.78
N ARG A 232 14.30 -1.20 4.57
CA ARG A 232 15.02 -0.20 3.79
C ARG A 232 14.80 1.20 4.37
N ILE A 233 15.88 1.89 4.67
CA ILE A 233 15.89 3.29 5.09
C ILE A 233 16.37 4.17 3.93
N LYS A 234 16.08 5.47 3.99
CA LYS A 234 16.61 6.43 3.02
C LYS A 234 18.14 6.44 3.14
N PRO A 235 18.87 6.17 2.05
CA PRO A 235 20.33 6.14 2.13
C PRO A 235 20.86 7.57 2.27
N GLU A 236 21.81 7.75 3.16
CA GLU A 236 22.63 8.96 3.24
C GLU A 236 23.71 8.98 2.14
N SER A 237 23.98 7.84 1.51
CA SER A 237 24.90 7.62 0.41
C SER A 237 24.22 6.83 -0.72
N PRO A 238 24.82 6.68 -1.93
CA PRO A 238 24.24 5.95 -3.06
C PRO A 238 23.90 4.47 -2.78
N ARG A 239 24.37 3.90 -1.66
CA ARG A 239 24.10 2.50 -1.28
C ARG A 239 22.76 2.41 -0.57
N VAL A 240 21.93 1.44 -0.99
CA VAL A 240 20.67 1.13 -0.31
C VAL A 240 21.00 0.52 1.05
N LEU A 241 20.73 1.27 2.10
CA LEU A 241 20.90 0.81 3.48
C LEU A 241 19.62 0.18 4.01
N THR A 242 19.81 -0.75 4.93
CA THR A 242 18.75 -1.29 5.78
C THR A 242 19.03 -0.89 7.21
N GLY A 243 18.00 -0.62 7.98
CA GLY A 243 18.13 -0.17 9.36
C GLY A 243 16.85 -0.36 10.14
N PHE A 244 16.91 0.00 11.42
CA PHE A 244 15.74 0.10 12.27
C PHE A 244 14.83 1.23 11.81
N MET A 245 13.55 0.95 11.87
CA MET A 245 12.49 1.91 11.61
C MET A 245 11.41 1.77 12.70
N PRO A 246 10.69 2.84 13.01
CA PRO A 246 9.50 2.73 13.86
C PRO A 246 8.49 1.79 13.22
N CYS A 247 7.62 1.23 14.04
CA CYS A 247 6.47 0.49 13.54
C CYS A 247 5.59 1.38 12.66
N LYS A 248 4.87 0.77 11.70
CA LYS A 248 4.06 1.49 10.71
C LYS A 248 2.95 2.35 11.34
N THR A 249 2.39 1.90 12.46
CA THR A 249 1.33 2.59 13.20
C THR A 249 1.59 2.44 14.70
N HIS A 250 1.01 3.32 15.51
CA HIS A 250 1.09 3.23 16.97
C HIS A 250 0.56 1.87 17.50
N ARG A 251 -0.49 1.33 16.88
CA ARG A 251 -1.08 0.02 17.23
C ARG A 251 -0.14 -1.16 16.98
N SER A 252 0.87 -0.96 16.15
CA SER A 252 1.87 -2.01 15.88
C SER A 252 2.82 -2.23 17.05
N ASN A 253 2.95 -1.26 17.97
CA ASN A 253 3.66 -1.45 19.24
C ASN A 253 2.79 -2.31 20.15
N ARG A 254 3.26 -3.50 20.47
CA ARG A 254 2.50 -4.51 21.22
C ARG A 254 3.39 -5.56 21.83
N THR A 255 2.88 -6.23 22.85
CA THR A 255 3.50 -7.43 23.43
C THR A 255 2.65 -8.65 23.07
N ILE A 256 3.31 -9.74 22.67
CA ILE A 256 2.70 -10.96 22.17
C ILE A 256 3.17 -12.11 23.04
N PRO A 257 2.26 -12.87 23.69
CA PRO A 257 2.64 -14.08 24.40
C PRO A 257 3.14 -15.15 23.44
N ILE A 258 4.13 -15.90 23.87
CA ILE A 258 4.74 -16.98 23.10
C ILE A 258 4.60 -18.32 23.81
N PRO A 259 4.46 -19.43 23.07
CA PRO A 259 4.45 -20.74 23.70
C PRO A 259 5.83 -21.12 24.25
N GLN A 260 5.87 -21.90 25.33
CA GLN A 260 7.11 -22.39 25.97
C GLN A 260 8.07 -22.97 24.94
N SER A 261 7.57 -23.79 24.01
CA SER A 261 8.39 -24.41 22.96
C SER A 261 9.14 -23.41 22.07
N LEU A 262 8.61 -22.17 21.90
CA LEU A 262 9.31 -21.12 21.16
C LEU A 262 10.35 -20.44 22.05
N ALA A 263 10.04 -20.23 23.32
CA ALA A 263 10.98 -19.69 24.30
C ALA A 263 12.21 -20.60 24.46
N ASP A 264 12.03 -21.90 24.54
CA ASP A 264 13.11 -22.90 24.63
C ASP A 264 14.00 -22.85 23.37
N GLU A 265 13.39 -22.76 22.19
CA GLU A 265 14.12 -22.63 20.93
C GLU A 265 14.92 -21.32 20.84
N ILE A 266 14.36 -20.21 21.32
CA ILE A 266 15.06 -18.91 21.39
C ILE A 266 16.21 -19.00 22.40
N THR A 267 15.98 -19.60 23.57
CA THR A 267 17.02 -19.81 24.60
C THR A 267 18.19 -20.59 24.02
N THR A 268 17.93 -21.73 23.37
CA THR A 268 18.95 -22.54 22.71
C THR A 268 19.71 -21.72 21.64
N TYR A 269 19.02 -20.90 20.88
CA TYR A 269 19.63 -20.04 19.89
C TYR A 269 20.58 -18.99 20.52
N LEU A 270 20.17 -18.36 21.61
CA LEU A 270 20.93 -17.32 22.30
C LEU A 270 22.19 -17.86 22.99
N GLN A 271 22.20 -19.14 23.38
CA GLN A 271 23.37 -19.78 23.97
C GLN A 271 24.54 -19.95 22.98
N VAL A 272 24.24 -20.11 21.68
CA VAL A 272 25.25 -20.42 20.65
C VAL A 272 25.51 -19.28 19.68
N HIS A 273 24.70 -18.22 19.71
CA HIS A 273 24.84 -17.06 18.84
C HIS A 273 25.14 -15.80 19.67
N PRO A 274 26.34 -15.23 19.54
CA PRO A 274 26.69 -13.99 20.22
C PRO A 274 25.78 -12.84 19.74
N VAL A 275 25.65 -11.83 20.57
CA VAL A 275 24.90 -10.62 20.21
C VAL A 275 25.48 -9.98 18.95
N ASN A 276 24.63 -9.73 17.96
CA ASN A 276 25.03 -9.11 16.72
C ASN A 276 25.43 -7.63 16.96
N PHE A 277 26.26 -7.10 16.08
CA PHE A 277 26.75 -5.72 16.14
C PHE A 277 25.59 -4.70 16.28
N ASP A 278 24.47 -4.95 15.62
CA ASP A 278 23.27 -4.10 15.66
C ASP A 278 22.24 -4.57 16.70
N SER A 279 22.61 -5.45 17.62
CA SER A 279 21.79 -6.04 18.68
C SER A 279 20.56 -6.84 18.17
N ARG A 280 20.41 -7.03 16.88
CA ARG A 280 19.30 -7.83 16.34
C ARG A 280 19.41 -9.28 16.73
N LEU A 281 18.27 -9.87 17.05
CA LEU A 281 18.17 -11.29 17.34
C LEU A 281 18.53 -12.13 16.09
N PHE A 282 18.07 -11.71 14.90
CA PHE A 282 18.25 -12.42 13.64
C PHE A 282 18.89 -11.57 12.56
N THR A 283 20.05 -11.98 12.07
CA THR A 283 20.74 -11.30 10.94
C THR A 283 20.90 -12.19 9.71
N ARG A 284 20.62 -13.50 9.84
CA ARG A 284 20.99 -14.52 8.84
C ARG A 284 20.32 -14.31 7.48
N ARG A 285 19.02 -13.98 7.45
CA ARG A 285 18.26 -13.85 6.22
C ARG A 285 17.54 -12.49 6.12
N SER A 286 17.49 -11.95 4.91
CA SER A 286 16.64 -10.80 4.61
C SER A 286 15.18 -11.20 4.51
N SER A 287 14.28 -10.21 4.51
CA SER A 287 12.84 -10.44 4.30
C SER A 287 12.52 -11.18 3.00
N CYS A 288 13.23 -10.86 1.91
CA CYS A 288 13.08 -11.56 0.63
C CYS A 288 13.59 -13.01 0.71
N GLY A 289 14.68 -13.23 1.44
CA GLY A 289 15.27 -14.58 1.62
C GLY A 289 14.31 -15.51 2.34
N ILE A 290 13.79 -15.10 3.49
CA ILE A 290 12.80 -15.88 4.24
C ILE A 290 11.50 -16.06 3.46
N SER A 291 10.99 -15.02 2.82
CA SER A 291 9.77 -15.12 2.01
C SER A 291 9.91 -16.10 0.85
N ARG A 292 11.10 -16.19 0.25
CA ARG A 292 11.40 -17.16 -0.82
C ARG A 292 11.39 -18.59 -0.28
N ILE A 293 11.97 -18.83 0.87
CA ILE A 293 11.97 -20.16 1.49
C ILE A 293 10.54 -20.62 1.76
N VAL A 294 9.73 -19.79 2.43
CA VAL A 294 8.33 -20.12 2.72
C VAL A 294 7.56 -20.40 1.42
N ARG A 295 7.79 -19.58 0.38
CA ARG A 295 7.14 -19.80 -0.93
C ARG A 295 7.55 -21.11 -1.58
N ASN A 296 8.82 -21.49 -1.49
CA ASN A 296 9.30 -22.75 -2.06
C ASN A 296 8.72 -23.97 -1.34
N TYR A 297 8.42 -23.83 -0.04
CA TYR A 297 7.88 -24.94 0.75
C TYR A 297 6.34 -25.03 0.70
N THR A 298 5.66 -23.91 0.51
CA THR A 298 4.19 -23.85 0.63
C THR A 298 3.47 -23.34 -0.63
N GLY A 299 4.21 -22.85 -1.64
CA GLY A 299 3.63 -22.12 -2.77
C GLY A 299 3.13 -20.71 -2.41
N ARG A 300 3.13 -20.33 -1.13
CA ARG A 300 2.56 -19.08 -0.60
C ARG A 300 3.63 -18.15 -0.04
N GLY A 301 3.37 -16.83 -0.06
CA GLY A 301 4.29 -15.85 0.55
C GLY A 301 4.25 -15.89 2.07
N ILE A 302 5.29 -15.37 2.74
CA ILE A 302 5.47 -15.42 4.21
C ILE A 302 4.27 -14.84 4.99
N HIS A 303 3.47 -13.94 4.42
CA HIS A 303 2.26 -13.43 5.07
C HIS A 303 1.20 -14.52 5.34
N CYS A 304 1.29 -15.68 4.65
CA CYS A 304 0.42 -16.81 4.96
C CYS A 304 0.55 -17.26 6.42
N LEU A 305 1.74 -17.14 7.03
CA LEU A 305 1.97 -17.51 8.44
C LEU A 305 1.14 -16.62 9.38
N ARG A 306 1.12 -15.32 9.12
CA ARG A 306 0.31 -14.37 9.88
C ARG A 306 -1.19 -14.62 9.68
N HIS A 307 -1.61 -14.89 8.45
CA HIS A 307 -3.00 -15.26 8.16
C HIS A 307 -3.39 -16.55 8.90
N THR A 308 -2.52 -17.56 8.88
CA THR A 308 -2.71 -18.82 9.60
C THR A 308 -2.82 -18.60 11.11
N TYR A 309 -1.91 -17.82 11.70
CA TYR A 309 -1.94 -17.49 13.13
C TYR A 309 -3.27 -16.83 13.52
N ALA A 310 -3.69 -15.81 12.79
CA ALA A 310 -4.94 -15.11 13.05
C ALA A 310 -6.17 -16.02 12.92
N THR A 311 -6.25 -16.78 11.83
CA THR A 311 -7.38 -17.70 11.58
C THR A 311 -7.46 -18.78 12.65
N LYS A 312 -6.32 -19.32 13.09
CA LYS A 312 -6.29 -20.34 14.18
C LYS A 312 -6.78 -19.77 15.51
N LEU A 313 -6.39 -18.57 15.88
CA LEU A 313 -6.87 -17.92 17.11
C LEU A 313 -8.39 -17.68 17.06
N ILE A 314 -8.89 -17.16 15.93
CA ILE A 314 -10.33 -16.94 15.74
C ILE A 314 -11.10 -18.26 15.78
N ALA A 315 -10.62 -19.32 15.10
CA ALA A 315 -11.23 -20.64 15.11
C ALA A 315 -11.22 -21.27 16.51
N ALA A 316 -10.18 -20.99 17.33
CA ALA A 316 -10.12 -21.39 18.73
C ALA A 316 -11.10 -20.60 19.64
N GLY A 317 -11.76 -19.57 19.15
CA GLY A 317 -12.71 -18.75 19.90
C GLY A 317 -12.12 -17.52 20.57
N THR A 318 -10.87 -17.14 20.24
CA THR A 318 -10.30 -15.88 20.69
C THR A 318 -11.07 -14.72 20.06
N ASP A 319 -11.48 -13.75 20.86
CA ASP A 319 -12.25 -12.60 20.37
C ASP A 319 -11.45 -11.74 19.38
N VAL A 320 -12.16 -11.14 18.43
CA VAL A 320 -11.54 -10.40 17.32
C VAL A 320 -10.73 -9.18 17.79
N LYS A 321 -11.10 -8.53 18.91
CA LYS A 321 -10.36 -7.39 19.46
C LYS A 321 -9.01 -7.83 19.99
N THR A 322 -8.97 -8.96 20.71
CA THR A 322 -7.74 -9.57 21.19
C THR A 322 -6.84 -9.99 20.01
N VAL A 323 -7.40 -10.65 19.00
CA VAL A 323 -6.62 -11.00 17.79
C VAL A 323 -6.08 -9.75 17.10
N ALA A 324 -6.87 -8.70 16.96
CA ALA A 324 -6.43 -7.42 16.40
C ALA A 324 -5.28 -6.79 17.21
N ALA A 325 -5.37 -6.82 18.53
CA ALA A 325 -4.32 -6.33 19.41
C ALA A 325 -3.03 -7.13 19.26
N LEU A 326 -3.09 -8.46 19.26
CA LEU A 326 -1.94 -9.36 19.06
C LEU A 326 -1.28 -9.16 17.70
N LEU A 327 -2.07 -8.91 16.67
CA LEU A 327 -1.55 -8.62 15.33
C LEU A 327 -1.05 -7.17 15.17
N GLY A 328 -1.54 -6.23 15.96
CA GLY A 328 -1.30 -4.79 15.76
C GLY A 328 -2.01 -4.27 14.50
N ASP A 329 -3.21 -4.78 14.24
CA ASP A 329 -4.11 -4.36 13.17
C ASP A 329 -5.37 -3.69 13.74
N SER A 330 -6.21 -3.12 12.89
CA SER A 330 -7.55 -2.69 13.30
C SER A 330 -8.52 -3.88 13.34
N VAL A 331 -9.53 -3.81 14.20
CA VAL A 331 -10.62 -4.81 14.25
C VAL A 331 -11.27 -4.97 12.88
N GLU A 332 -11.50 -3.86 12.16
CA GLU A 332 -12.03 -3.86 10.81
C GLU A 332 -11.15 -4.65 9.82
N THR A 333 -9.81 -4.47 9.91
CA THR A 333 -8.87 -5.24 9.08
C THR A 333 -8.96 -6.73 9.38
N VAL A 334 -9.06 -7.10 10.66
CA VAL A 334 -9.16 -8.51 11.06
C VAL A 334 -10.48 -9.11 10.59
N LEU A 335 -11.60 -8.40 10.76
CA LEU A 335 -12.91 -8.82 10.27
C LEU A 335 -12.88 -9.04 8.75
N ASN A 336 -12.42 -8.06 8.00
CA ASN A 336 -12.42 -8.11 6.53
C ASN A 336 -11.44 -9.14 5.96
N THR A 337 -10.39 -9.49 6.71
CA THR A 337 -9.30 -10.34 6.19
C THR A 337 -9.39 -11.78 6.67
N TYR A 338 -9.81 -12.01 7.91
CA TYR A 338 -9.69 -13.31 8.57
C TYR A 338 -11.03 -13.94 8.96
N VAL A 339 -12.08 -13.16 9.07
CA VAL A 339 -13.42 -13.69 9.38
C VAL A 339 -14.11 -14.10 8.09
N SER A 340 -13.48 -15.00 7.34
CA SER A 340 -14.22 -15.85 6.44
C SER A 340 -14.66 -17.09 7.22
N TYR A 341 -15.91 -17.46 7.05
CA TYR A 341 -16.53 -18.61 7.70
C TYR A 341 -15.75 -19.88 7.32
N THR A 342 -14.81 -20.32 8.18
CA THR A 342 -14.06 -21.54 7.95
C THR A 342 -14.92 -22.76 8.29
N GLU A 343 -14.61 -23.93 7.69
CA GLU A 343 -15.35 -25.16 7.99
C GLU A 343 -15.27 -25.51 9.48
N ASP A 344 -14.11 -25.26 10.11
CA ASP A 344 -13.94 -25.47 11.57
C ASP A 344 -14.86 -24.58 12.40
N MET A 345 -15.02 -23.29 12.00
CA MET A 345 -15.96 -22.38 12.65
C MET A 345 -17.41 -22.82 12.46
N ARG A 346 -17.73 -23.38 11.30
CA ARG A 346 -19.06 -23.91 11.00
C ARG A 346 -19.40 -25.12 11.85
N ILE A 347 -18.44 -26.06 11.99
CA ILE A 347 -18.60 -27.22 12.83
C ILE A 347 -18.83 -26.80 14.28
N LYS A 348 -17.95 -25.92 14.81
CA LYS A 348 -18.09 -25.39 16.17
C LYS A 348 -19.41 -24.66 16.40
N ALA A 349 -19.81 -23.82 15.47
CA ALA A 349 -21.12 -23.13 15.56
C ALA A 349 -22.29 -24.13 15.61
N LYS A 350 -22.22 -25.23 14.84
CA LYS A 350 -23.22 -26.29 14.88
C LYS A 350 -23.27 -27.00 16.25
N GLU A 351 -22.12 -27.29 16.84
CA GLU A 351 -22.02 -27.86 18.17
C GLU A 351 -22.56 -26.91 19.25
N ASP A 352 -22.18 -25.63 19.17
CA ASP A 352 -22.67 -24.61 20.10
C ASP A 352 -24.19 -24.39 19.99
N ILE A 353 -24.76 -24.39 18.77
CA ILE A 353 -26.21 -24.31 18.56
C ILE A 353 -26.91 -25.51 19.21
N GLN A 354 -26.41 -26.73 19.03
CA GLN A 354 -26.99 -27.92 19.65
C GLN A 354 -26.90 -27.85 21.19
N ARG A 355 -25.77 -27.35 21.72
CA ARG A 355 -25.59 -27.23 23.18
C ARG A 355 -26.50 -26.15 23.80
N LEU A 356 -26.72 -25.02 23.09
CA LEU A 356 -27.44 -23.86 23.64
C LEU A 356 -28.96 -23.92 23.41
N PHE A 357 -29.38 -24.59 22.35
CA PHE A 357 -30.78 -24.56 21.88
C PHE A 357 -31.40 -25.96 21.61
N GLY A 358 -30.64 -27.01 21.73
CA GLY A 358 -31.08 -28.40 21.63
C GLY A 358 -31.24 -29.00 23.01
#